data_5135ea42558b74b3aa8a8a4a497ea09f
#
_entry.id   5135ea42558b74b3aa8a8a4a497ea09f
#
_cell.length_a   1.000
_cell.length_b   1.000
_cell.length_c   1.000
_cell.angle_alpha   90.00
_cell.angle_beta   90.00
_cell.angle_gamma   90.00
#
_symmetry.space_group_name_H-M   'P 1'
#
loop_
_entity.id
_entity.type
_entity.pdbx_description
1 polymer ?
#
loop_
_entity_poly.entity_id
_entity_poly.type
_entity_poly.pdbx_seq_one_letter_code
_entity_poly.pdbx_strand_id
1 'polypeptide(L)'
;MNRRAALKTALLPFFAARVRAGASVSTLIGNGSPGYSDSQVNNPYGLCIRDGGLYFCDLDNQRIRRLDLKTRRATDVAGNGQRAYTGDGGPATAGSLNMPHELVFDARGNMYVAERDNHVVRKVDRDGRMSTLAGTGVAGFSGDGGPASRAQLRQPHSIAFGPDGRLLICDVGNHRIRAVHLSTGMIETVGGTGERLPTPDGARLKGTPLNGPRTIVMDHDGTMYLALREGNAICRIDAKSGTLHHLAGTGEQGYSGDGGPARAARLAGPKGLTLARRGVYLADTESHTIRRIDLDSGIITTVLGTGVRGDGPEPDPLQCKLSRPHGVFADANGNLYVADSESHRIRVLTA
;
A
#
# COMPACT_ATOMS: atom_id res chain seq x y z
N MET A 1 37.45 -20.47 51.92
CA MET A 1 37.75 -19.31 51.04
C MET A 1 36.69 -19.28 49.94
N ASN A 2 35.67 -18.45 50.12
CA ASN A 2 34.52 -18.29 49.24
C ASN A 2 34.83 -17.20 48.18
N ARG A 3 34.83 -17.52 46.90
CA ARG A 3 34.84 -16.54 45.81
C ARG A 3 33.48 -16.59 45.12
N ARG A 4 32.56 -15.67 45.53
CA ARG A 4 31.35 -15.32 44.77
C ARG A 4 31.75 -14.55 43.50
N ALA A 5 31.54 -15.16 42.35
CA ALA A 5 31.60 -14.46 41.06
C ALA A 5 30.29 -13.62 40.92
N ALA A 6 30.40 -12.32 40.90
CA ALA A 6 29.32 -11.41 40.59
C ALA A 6 29.10 -11.38 39.06
N LEU A 7 27.95 -11.88 38.59
CA LEU A 7 27.49 -11.64 37.25
C LEU A 7 27.16 -10.13 37.10
N LYS A 8 27.97 -9.43 36.35
CA LYS A 8 27.63 -8.09 35.85
C LYS A 8 26.68 -8.25 34.67
N THR A 9 25.40 -8.06 34.92
CA THR A 9 24.40 -7.90 33.89
C THR A 9 24.66 -6.57 33.19
N ALA A 10 25.24 -6.60 32.02
CA ALA A 10 25.39 -5.42 31.16
C ALA A 10 23.97 -5.06 30.64
N LEU A 11 23.39 -4.01 31.17
CA LEU A 11 22.24 -3.34 30.57
C LEU A 11 22.74 -2.72 29.25
N LEU A 12 22.39 -3.34 28.13
CA LEU A 12 22.52 -2.72 26.81
C LEU A 12 21.57 -1.50 26.80
N PRO A 13 22.04 -0.32 26.37
CA PRO A 13 21.17 0.83 26.27
C PRO A 13 20.11 0.54 25.21
N PHE A 14 18.84 0.66 25.60
CA PHE A 14 17.70 0.68 24.69
C PHE A 14 17.86 1.92 23.78
N PHE A 15 18.42 1.74 22.61
CA PHE A 15 18.30 2.70 21.52
C PHE A 15 16.89 2.59 20.95
N ALA A 16 15.93 3.25 21.61
CA ALA A 16 14.69 3.60 20.96
C ALA A 16 15.05 4.50 19.77
N ALA A 17 14.90 4.02 18.56
CA ALA A 17 15.03 4.84 17.36
C ALA A 17 13.95 5.93 17.48
N ARG A 18 14.36 7.13 17.90
CA ARG A 18 13.48 8.28 18.09
C ARG A 18 12.96 8.72 16.72
N VAL A 19 11.64 8.88 16.60
CA VAL A 19 11.06 9.78 15.61
C VAL A 19 11.93 11.03 15.61
N ARG A 20 12.33 11.55 14.45
CA ARG A 20 13.23 12.71 14.38
C ARG A 20 12.67 13.83 15.25
N ALA A 21 13.55 14.47 16.04
CA ALA A 21 13.18 15.67 16.76
C ALA A 21 12.66 16.72 15.77
N GLY A 22 11.42 17.19 15.97
CA GLY A 22 10.76 18.12 15.07
C GLY A 22 9.76 17.48 14.08
N ALA A 23 9.61 16.15 14.05
CA ALA A 23 8.57 15.53 13.22
C ALA A 23 7.16 15.94 13.67
N SER A 24 6.32 16.28 12.73
CA SER A 24 4.96 16.78 12.99
C SER A 24 3.96 16.14 12.05
N VAL A 25 2.79 15.74 12.57
CA VAL A 25 1.67 15.26 11.78
C VAL A 25 0.59 16.33 11.67
N SER A 26 -0.01 16.47 10.49
CA SER A 26 -1.16 17.36 10.27
C SER A 26 -2.12 16.76 9.23
N THR A 27 -3.40 17.14 9.33
CA THR A 27 -4.43 16.79 8.37
C THR A 27 -4.31 17.65 7.10
N LEU A 28 -4.28 17.01 5.93
CA LEU A 28 -4.29 17.66 4.62
C LEU A 28 -5.70 17.91 4.09
N ILE A 29 -6.56 16.89 4.21
CA ILE A 29 -7.97 16.91 3.80
C ILE A 29 -8.74 15.90 4.65
N GLY A 30 -10.02 16.14 4.85
CA GLY A 30 -10.89 15.36 5.73
C GLY A 30 -11.13 16.08 7.07
N ASN A 31 -12.29 15.89 7.63
CA ASN A 31 -12.72 16.53 8.88
C ASN A 31 -13.14 15.54 9.97
N GLY A 32 -12.92 14.22 9.73
CA GLY A 32 -13.29 13.16 10.66
C GLY A 32 -14.69 12.57 10.43
N SER A 33 -15.44 13.15 9.50
CA SER A 33 -16.77 12.64 9.11
C SER A 33 -16.75 12.21 7.64
N PRO A 34 -17.41 11.10 7.29
CA PRO A 34 -17.53 10.69 5.90
C PRO A 34 -18.32 11.73 5.09
N GLY A 35 -17.89 12.01 3.88
CA GLY A 35 -18.56 12.95 3.03
C GLY A 35 -17.84 13.21 1.71
N TYR A 36 -18.46 14.07 0.88
CA TYR A 36 -17.95 14.46 -0.42
C TYR A 36 -18.07 15.98 -0.57
N SER A 37 -16.96 16.67 -0.37
CA SER A 37 -16.81 18.12 -0.59
C SER A 37 -15.32 18.48 -0.75
N ASP A 38 -15.01 19.77 -0.84
CA ASP A 38 -13.62 20.24 -0.90
C ASP A 38 -12.82 19.93 0.38
N SER A 39 -13.51 19.72 1.51
CA SER A 39 -12.90 19.44 2.83
C SER A 39 -13.22 18.06 3.38
N GLN A 40 -14.01 17.26 2.69
CA GLN A 40 -14.42 15.94 3.13
C GLN A 40 -13.95 14.85 2.16
N VAL A 41 -13.67 13.70 2.71
CA VAL A 41 -13.36 12.45 2.01
C VAL A 41 -14.10 11.30 2.70
N ASN A 42 -14.26 10.19 2.02
CA ASN A 42 -14.92 9.03 2.61
C ASN A 42 -14.06 7.78 2.42
N ASN A 43 -13.41 7.39 3.54
CA ASN A 43 -12.58 6.19 3.59
C ASN A 43 -11.46 6.22 2.51
N PRO A 44 -10.51 7.18 2.53
CA PRO A 44 -9.45 7.29 1.53
C PRO A 44 -8.49 6.10 1.61
N TYR A 45 -7.96 5.65 0.45
CA TYR A 45 -7.07 4.49 0.34
C TYR A 45 -5.77 4.83 -0.36
N GLY A 46 -5.51 4.27 -1.55
CA GLY A 46 -4.27 4.46 -2.30
C GLY A 46 -3.92 5.92 -2.56
N LEU A 47 -2.65 6.26 -2.44
CA LEU A 47 -2.11 7.62 -2.54
C LEU A 47 -0.96 7.66 -3.54
N CYS A 48 -0.89 8.72 -4.33
CA CYS A 48 0.24 8.98 -5.22
C CYS A 48 0.43 10.48 -5.42
N ILE A 49 1.68 10.96 -5.41
CA ILE A 49 1.99 12.37 -5.73
C ILE A 49 2.50 12.47 -7.16
N ARG A 50 1.94 13.44 -7.89
CA ARG A 50 2.40 13.82 -9.20
C ARG A 50 2.10 15.29 -9.49
N ASP A 51 3.05 15.99 -10.10
CA ASP A 51 2.88 17.37 -10.60
C ASP A 51 2.23 18.31 -9.56
N GLY A 52 2.73 18.28 -8.31
CA GLY A 52 2.27 19.13 -7.21
C GLY A 52 0.86 18.78 -6.68
N GLY A 53 0.28 17.66 -7.10
CA GLY A 53 -1.00 17.14 -6.61
C GLY A 53 -0.86 15.81 -5.90
N LEU A 54 -1.63 15.62 -4.84
CA LEU A 54 -1.85 14.34 -4.20
C LEU A 54 -3.10 13.69 -4.79
N TYR A 55 -2.91 12.62 -5.54
CA TYR A 55 -4.01 11.79 -6.06
C TYR A 55 -4.36 10.73 -5.03
N PHE A 56 -5.65 10.47 -4.87
CA PHE A 56 -6.11 9.49 -3.89
C PHE A 56 -7.39 8.79 -4.33
N CYS A 57 -7.51 7.55 -3.89
CA CYS A 57 -8.74 6.78 -3.99
C CYS A 57 -9.69 7.24 -2.88
N ASP A 58 -10.73 7.96 -3.21
CA ASP A 58 -11.83 8.34 -2.30
C ASP A 58 -12.87 7.20 -2.33
N LEU A 59 -12.52 6.11 -1.62
CA LEU A 59 -13.02 4.76 -1.83
C LEU A 59 -14.55 4.69 -1.82
N ASP A 60 -15.18 5.12 -0.73
CA ASP A 60 -16.63 5.03 -0.55
C ASP A 60 -17.40 6.12 -1.30
N ASN A 61 -16.70 7.15 -1.81
CA ASN A 61 -17.22 8.11 -2.78
C ASN A 61 -17.09 7.62 -4.23
N GLN A 62 -16.51 6.44 -4.48
CA GLN A 62 -16.33 5.84 -5.81
C GLN A 62 -15.63 6.78 -6.79
N ARG A 63 -14.55 7.45 -6.33
CA ARG A 63 -13.80 8.44 -7.11
C ARG A 63 -12.30 8.31 -6.93
N ILE A 64 -11.59 8.75 -7.94
CA ILE A 64 -10.21 9.19 -7.82
C ILE A 64 -10.23 10.71 -7.79
N ARG A 65 -9.62 11.30 -6.77
CA ARG A 65 -9.55 12.76 -6.60
C ARG A 65 -8.10 13.22 -6.55
N ARG A 66 -7.87 14.48 -6.91
CA ARG A 66 -6.60 15.17 -6.82
C ARG A 66 -6.73 16.36 -5.88
N LEU A 67 -5.95 16.35 -4.80
CA LEU A 67 -5.75 17.50 -3.93
C LEU A 67 -4.55 18.31 -4.44
N ASP A 68 -4.75 19.54 -4.81
CA ASP A 68 -3.67 20.48 -5.08
C ASP A 68 -2.99 20.86 -3.75
N LEU A 69 -1.70 20.52 -3.62
CA LEU A 69 -0.98 20.67 -2.35
C LEU A 69 -0.72 22.13 -1.97
N LYS A 70 -0.79 23.05 -2.94
CA LYS A 70 -0.61 24.49 -2.71
C LYS A 70 -1.91 25.20 -2.33
N THR A 71 -2.98 24.94 -3.09
CA THR A 71 -4.27 25.62 -2.93
C THR A 71 -5.22 24.91 -1.98
N ARG A 72 -4.93 23.63 -1.67
CA ARG A 72 -5.76 22.72 -0.85
C ARG A 72 -7.15 22.46 -1.46
N ARG A 73 -7.32 22.63 -2.75
CA ARG A 73 -8.56 22.30 -3.44
C ARG A 73 -8.51 20.88 -4.00
N ALA A 74 -9.58 20.13 -3.76
CA ALA A 74 -9.76 18.79 -4.30
C ALA A 74 -10.65 18.81 -5.54
N THR A 75 -10.25 18.07 -6.59
CA THR A 75 -11.00 17.93 -7.85
C THR A 75 -11.11 16.46 -8.21
N ASP A 76 -12.17 16.08 -8.92
CA ASP A 76 -12.36 14.74 -9.43
C ASP A 76 -11.50 14.48 -10.65
N VAL A 77 -10.90 13.29 -10.72
CA VAL A 77 -10.08 12.83 -11.84
C VAL A 77 -10.75 11.67 -12.58
N ALA A 78 -11.40 10.78 -11.83
CA ALA A 78 -12.17 9.66 -12.38
C ALA A 78 -13.27 9.26 -11.41
N GLY A 79 -14.34 8.67 -11.94
CA GLY A 79 -15.49 8.24 -11.16
C GLY A 79 -16.56 9.34 -11.02
N ASN A 80 -17.83 8.94 -11.12
CA ASN A 80 -19.00 9.81 -11.00
C ASN A 80 -19.76 9.64 -9.68
N GLY A 81 -19.23 8.81 -8.76
CA GLY A 81 -19.83 8.53 -7.46
C GLY A 81 -20.79 7.34 -7.44
N GLN A 82 -21.09 6.74 -8.58
CA GLN A 82 -21.95 5.55 -8.65
C GLN A 82 -21.11 4.26 -8.59
N ARG A 83 -21.58 3.27 -7.85
CA ARG A 83 -21.01 1.94 -7.81
C ARG A 83 -21.44 1.15 -9.02
N ALA A 84 -20.62 1.13 -10.07
CA ALA A 84 -20.90 0.37 -11.29
C ALA A 84 -19.60 0.15 -12.08
N TYR A 85 -19.70 -0.62 -13.17
CA TYR A 85 -18.64 -0.85 -14.13
C TYR A 85 -19.06 -0.29 -15.49
N THR A 86 -18.76 1.00 -15.72
CA THR A 86 -19.15 1.74 -16.94
C THR A 86 -18.05 2.72 -17.36
N GLY A 87 -18.21 3.34 -18.52
CA GLY A 87 -17.44 4.51 -18.93
C GLY A 87 -16.23 4.24 -19.83
N ASP A 88 -16.00 3.00 -20.27
CA ASP A 88 -14.93 2.69 -21.23
C ASP A 88 -15.13 3.44 -22.54
N GLY A 89 -14.03 4.07 -23.03
CA GLY A 89 -14.04 4.91 -24.24
C GLY A 89 -14.49 6.35 -24.03
N GLY A 90 -15.02 6.68 -22.84
CA GLY A 90 -15.51 8.01 -22.50
C GLY A 90 -14.63 8.77 -21.49
N PRO A 91 -15.06 10.00 -21.09
CA PRO A 91 -14.37 10.76 -20.04
C PRO A 91 -14.38 10.00 -18.71
N ALA A 92 -13.22 9.92 -18.02
CA ALA A 92 -13.09 9.17 -16.78
C ALA A 92 -13.97 9.70 -15.66
N THR A 93 -14.25 11.01 -15.63
CA THR A 93 -15.15 11.64 -14.65
C THR A 93 -16.64 11.34 -14.88
N ALA A 94 -17.00 10.87 -16.07
CA ALA A 94 -18.37 10.42 -16.38
C ALA A 94 -18.57 8.92 -16.14
N GLY A 95 -17.49 8.15 -16.09
CA GLY A 95 -17.51 6.71 -15.81
C GLY A 95 -17.76 6.40 -14.34
N SER A 96 -18.30 5.21 -14.07
CA SER A 96 -18.47 4.71 -12.71
C SER A 96 -17.28 3.84 -12.29
N LEU A 97 -16.91 3.92 -11.02
CA LEU A 97 -15.94 3.06 -10.37
C LEU A 97 -16.61 2.23 -9.26
N ASN A 98 -15.98 1.14 -8.84
CA ASN A 98 -16.46 0.36 -7.71
C ASN A 98 -15.31 -0.05 -6.80
N MET A 99 -15.21 0.60 -5.65
CA MET A 99 -14.16 0.42 -4.66
C MET A 99 -12.75 0.59 -5.26
N PRO A 100 -12.40 1.78 -5.78
CA PRO A 100 -11.05 2.06 -6.28
C PRO A 100 -10.05 2.00 -5.12
N HIS A 101 -9.05 1.09 -5.21
CA HIS A 101 -8.19 0.74 -4.08
C HIS A 101 -6.80 1.33 -4.15
N GLU A 102 -6.19 1.32 -5.34
CA GLU A 102 -4.83 1.79 -5.56
C GLU A 102 -4.75 2.47 -6.92
N LEU A 103 -3.84 3.43 -7.06
CA LEU A 103 -3.57 4.10 -8.31
C LEU A 103 -2.05 4.32 -8.50
N VAL A 104 -1.61 4.22 -9.74
CA VAL A 104 -0.23 4.53 -10.15
C VAL A 104 -0.22 5.24 -11.50
N PHE A 105 0.86 5.99 -11.77
CA PHE A 105 1.07 6.65 -13.06
C PHE A 105 2.26 6.04 -13.79
N ASP A 106 2.14 5.86 -15.10
CA ASP A 106 3.30 5.59 -15.94
C ASP A 106 4.10 6.88 -16.28
N ALA A 107 5.28 6.71 -16.87
CA ALA A 107 6.13 7.82 -17.28
C ALA A 107 5.47 8.71 -18.33
N ARG A 108 4.49 8.20 -19.08
CA ARG A 108 3.74 8.94 -20.10
C ARG A 108 2.58 9.75 -19.52
N GLY A 109 2.26 9.55 -18.22
CA GLY A 109 1.18 10.24 -17.53
C GLY A 109 -0.18 9.55 -17.59
N ASN A 110 -0.25 8.32 -18.07
CA ASN A 110 -1.46 7.53 -17.92
C ASN A 110 -1.59 7.07 -16.46
N MET A 111 -2.81 7.15 -15.92
CA MET A 111 -3.16 6.65 -14.61
C MET A 111 -3.75 5.24 -14.73
N TYR A 112 -3.36 4.37 -13.84
CA TYR A 112 -3.93 3.03 -13.70
C TYR A 112 -4.59 2.92 -12.32
N VAL A 113 -5.77 2.29 -12.26
CA VAL A 113 -6.58 2.19 -11.05
C VAL A 113 -7.02 0.74 -10.86
N ALA A 114 -6.71 0.15 -9.69
CA ALA A 114 -7.26 -1.13 -9.29
C ALA A 114 -8.66 -0.94 -8.71
N GLU A 115 -9.67 -1.54 -9.33
CA GLU A 115 -11.04 -1.56 -8.85
C GLU A 115 -11.37 -2.92 -8.24
N ARG A 116 -11.44 -2.96 -6.91
CA ARG A 116 -11.61 -4.20 -6.15
C ARG A 116 -12.86 -4.97 -6.54
N ASP A 117 -14.01 -4.31 -6.50
CA ASP A 117 -15.30 -4.99 -6.62
C ASP A 117 -15.82 -5.07 -8.07
N ASN A 118 -15.19 -4.34 -8.99
CA ASN A 118 -15.35 -4.59 -10.43
C ASN A 118 -14.38 -5.66 -10.96
N HIS A 119 -13.43 -6.13 -10.15
CA HIS A 119 -12.45 -7.16 -10.54
C HIS A 119 -11.65 -6.78 -11.79
N VAL A 120 -11.28 -5.50 -11.92
CA VAL A 120 -10.58 -4.95 -13.08
C VAL A 120 -9.45 -4.01 -12.68
N VAL A 121 -8.57 -3.74 -13.63
CA VAL A 121 -7.66 -2.59 -13.60
C VAL A 121 -8.07 -1.66 -14.75
N ARG A 122 -8.38 -0.40 -14.41
CA ARG A 122 -8.71 0.63 -15.39
C ARG A 122 -7.48 1.45 -15.73
N LYS A 123 -7.46 1.99 -16.94
CA LYS A 123 -6.51 2.99 -17.41
C LYS A 123 -7.25 4.28 -17.72
N VAL A 124 -6.73 5.40 -17.26
CA VAL A 124 -7.12 6.74 -17.69
C VAL A 124 -5.93 7.34 -18.44
N ASP A 125 -6.12 7.65 -19.70
CA ASP A 125 -5.07 8.24 -20.52
C ASP A 125 -4.88 9.74 -20.23
N ARG A 126 -3.90 10.36 -20.90
CA ARG A 126 -3.58 11.78 -20.73
C ARG A 126 -4.71 12.73 -21.14
N ASP A 127 -5.59 12.27 -22.00
CA ASP A 127 -6.74 13.04 -22.47
C ASP A 127 -7.96 12.85 -21.56
N GLY A 128 -7.77 12.11 -20.43
CA GLY A 128 -8.80 11.84 -19.46
C GLY A 128 -9.82 10.78 -19.91
N ARG A 129 -9.50 9.96 -20.92
CA ARG A 129 -10.37 8.86 -21.36
C ARG A 129 -10.08 7.59 -20.57
N MET A 130 -11.14 6.92 -20.14
CA MET A 130 -11.06 5.68 -19.37
C MET A 130 -11.23 4.47 -20.27
N SER A 131 -10.49 3.40 -19.95
CA SER A 131 -10.60 2.09 -20.59
C SER A 131 -10.24 0.98 -19.61
N THR A 132 -10.69 -0.24 -19.86
CA THR A 132 -10.27 -1.42 -19.08
C THR A 132 -8.96 -1.96 -19.63
N LEU A 133 -7.93 -2.03 -18.77
CA LEU A 133 -6.64 -2.65 -19.10
C LEU A 133 -6.66 -4.17 -18.87
N ALA A 134 -7.16 -4.61 -17.71
CA ALA A 134 -7.18 -6.01 -17.31
C ALA A 134 -8.45 -6.33 -16.52
N GLY A 135 -8.92 -7.56 -16.67
CA GLY A 135 -10.14 -8.04 -16.03
C GLY A 135 -11.36 -7.96 -16.94
N THR A 136 -12.32 -8.87 -16.72
CA THR A 136 -13.59 -8.94 -17.47
C THR A 136 -14.77 -8.35 -16.70
N GLY A 137 -14.58 -7.91 -15.46
CA GLY A 137 -15.66 -7.56 -14.54
C GLY A 137 -16.28 -8.75 -13.80
N VAL A 138 -15.85 -9.97 -14.12
CA VAL A 138 -16.31 -11.20 -13.47
C VAL A 138 -15.22 -11.75 -12.58
N ALA A 139 -15.55 -11.99 -11.29
CA ALA A 139 -14.60 -12.57 -10.34
C ALA A 139 -14.16 -13.96 -10.76
N GLY A 140 -12.85 -14.20 -10.78
CA GLY A 140 -12.31 -15.52 -11.13
C GLY A 140 -10.80 -15.48 -11.37
N PHE A 141 -10.26 -16.60 -11.86
CA PHE A 141 -8.87 -16.73 -12.25
C PHE A 141 -8.77 -17.42 -13.62
N SER A 142 -8.35 -16.67 -14.63
CA SER A 142 -8.13 -17.19 -15.99
C SER A 142 -7.24 -16.25 -16.80
N GLY A 143 -6.93 -16.64 -18.03
CA GLY A 143 -6.39 -15.75 -19.06
C GLY A 143 -4.88 -15.61 -19.11
N ASP A 144 -4.10 -16.37 -18.34
CA ASP A 144 -2.63 -16.38 -18.45
C ASP A 144 -2.18 -16.73 -19.88
N GLY A 145 -1.23 -15.96 -20.41
CA GLY A 145 -0.74 -16.09 -21.78
C GLY A 145 -1.68 -15.51 -22.83
N GLY A 146 -2.77 -14.85 -22.43
CA GLY A 146 -3.74 -14.19 -23.31
C GLY A 146 -3.88 -12.68 -23.04
N PRO A 147 -4.82 -12.02 -23.74
CA PRO A 147 -5.11 -10.60 -23.53
C PRO A 147 -5.60 -10.31 -22.10
N ALA A 148 -5.00 -9.34 -21.42
CA ALA A 148 -5.34 -8.97 -20.05
C ALA A 148 -6.81 -8.54 -19.91
N SER A 149 -7.38 -7.88 -20.91
CA SER A 149 -8.79 -7.47 -20.94
C SER A 149 -9.78 -8.64 -21.02
N ARG A 150 -9.31 -9.86 -21.31
CA ARG A 150 -10.11 -11.10 -21.32
C ARG A 150 -9.81 -12.03 -20.15
N ALA A 151 -8.86 -11.66 -19.30
CA ALA A 151 -8.52 -12.41 -18.09
C ALA A 151 -9.55 -12.16 -16.98
N GLN A 152 -9.74 -13.12 -16.10
CA GLN A 152 -10.47 -12.91 -14.86
C GLN A 152 -9.49 -12.56 -13.72
N LEU A 153 -9.85 -11.56 -12.96
CA LEU A 153 -9.21 -11.16 -11.69
C LEU A 153 -10.21 -11.36 -10.55
N ARG A 154 -9.71 -11.38 -9.33
CA ARG A 154 -10.57 -11.45 -8.15
C ARG A 154 -10.07 -10.50 -7.08
N GLN A 155 -10.80 -9.40 -6.90
CA GLN A 155 -10.47 -8.37 -5.92
C GLN A 155 -9.01 -7.87 -6.04
N PRO A 156 -8.60 -7.31 -7.20
CA PRO A 156 -7.29 -6.67 -7.31
C PRO A 156 -7.23 -5.47 -6.37
N HIS A 157 -6.19 -5.40 -5.53
CA HIS A 157 -6.09 -4.33 -4.54
C HIS A 157 -4.98 -3.34 -4.86
N SER A 158 -3.80 -3.81 -5.19
CA SER A 158 -2.64 -2.96 -5.45
C SER A 158 -2.06 -3.25 -6.82
N ILE A 159 -1.50 -2.20 -7.40
CA ILE A 159 -0.81 -2.22 -8.68
C ILE A 159 0.50 -1.44 -8.56
N ALA A 160 1.55 -1.93 -9.21
CA ALA A 160 2.85 -1.26 -9.26
C ALA A 160 3.56 -1.57 -10.57
N PHE A 161 4.49 -0.71 -11.00
CA PHE A 161 5.37 -1.05 -12.11
C PHE A 161 6.47 -1.98 -11.65
N GLY A 162 6.68 -3.08 -12.36
CA GLY A 162 7.79 -3.99 -12.19
C GLY A 162 9.08 -3.47 -12.82
N PRO A 163 10.25 -4.13 -12.55
CA PRO A 163 11.56 -3.68 -13.02
C PRO A 163 11.70 -3.70 -14.56
N ASP A 164 10.85 -4.45 -15.22
CA ASP A 164 10.78 -4.59 -16.69
C ASP A 164 9.68 -3.74 -17.34
N GLY A 165 9.07 -2.83 -16.57
CA GLY A 165 7.99 -1.94 -17.03
C GLY A 165 6.63 -2.60 -17.17
N ARG A 166 6.47 -3.90 -16.78
CA ARG A 166 5.16 -4.52 -16.68
C ARG A 166 4.36 -3.93 -15.52
N LEU A 167 3.05 -3.90 -15.65
CA LEU A 167 2.17 -3.57 -14.53
C LEU A 167 1.89 -4.83 -13.71
N LEU A 168 2.40 -4.87 -12.48
CA LEU A 168 2.11 -5.90 -11.50
C LEU A 168 0.76 -5.63 -10.85
N ILE A 169 -0.01 -6.68 -10.59
CA ILE A 169 -1.33 -6.63 -9.96
C ILE A 169 -1.36 -7.61 -8.80
N CYS A 170 -1.60 -7.11 -7.59
CA CYS A 170 -1.92 -7.95 -6.45
C CYS A 170 -3.37 -8.44 -6.58
N ASP A 171 -3.54 -9.60 -7.17
CA ASP A 171 -4.82 -10.29 -7.39
C ASP A 171 -5.19 -11.06 -6.11
N VAL A 172 -5.56 -10.31 -5.07
CA VAL A 172 -5.62 -10.77 -3.67
C VAL A 172 -6.58 -11.92 -3.47
N GLY A 173 -7.78 -11.83 -4.06
CA GLY A 173 -8.78 -12.89 -3.95
C GLY A 173 -8.38 -14.20 -4.64
N ASN A 174 -7.37 -14.15 -5.51
CA ASN A 174 -6.76 -15.32 -6.15
C ASN A 174 -5.42 -15.72 -5.51
N HIS A 175 -4.97 -15.05 -4.47
CA HIS A 175 -3.67 -15.30 -3.82
C HIS A 175 -2.50 -15.32 -4.81
N ARG A 176 -2.49 -14.37 -5.78
CA ARG A 176 -1.51 -14.30 -6.87
C ARG A 176 -1.03 -12.88 -7.13
N ILE A 177 0.15 -12.79 -7.74
CA ILE A 177 0.63 -11.57 -8.39
C ILE A 177 0.57 -11.84 -9.89
N ARG A 178 -0.17 -11.01 -10.62
CA ARG A 178 -0.27 -11.03 -12.07
C ARG A 178 0.57 -9.90 -12.65
N ALA A 179 1.05 -10.06 -13.87
CA ALA A 179 1.80 -9.03 -14.59
C ALA A 179 1.19 -8.80 -15.98
N VAL A 180 0.97 -7.54 -16.33
CA VAL A 180 0.49 -7.14 -17.66
C VAL A 180 1.63 -6.49 -18.42
N HIS A 181 1.96 -7.01 -19.60
CA HIS A 181 2.85 -6.39 -20.56
C HIS A 181 2.13 -5.27 -21.29
N LEU A 182 2.44 -4.01 -20.95
CA LEU A 182 1.70 -2.87 -21.49
C LEU A 182 1.84 -2.67 -23.01
N SER A 183 2.93 -3.17 -23.61
CA SER A 183 3.15 -3.09 -25.07
C SER A 183 2.35 -4.11 -25.87
N THR A 184 2.09 -5.30 -25.30
CA THR A 184 1.38 -6.39 -25.99
C THR A 184 -0.04 -6.60 -25.44
N GLY A 185 -0.35 -6.06 -24.26
CA GLY A 185 -1.61 -6.28 -23.57
C GLY A 185 -1.77 -7.68 -22.98
N MET A 186 -0.72 -8.51 -22.96
CA MET A 186 -0.76 -9.88 -22.46
C MET A 186 -0.60 -9.92 -20.94
N ILE A 187 -1.25 -10.88 -20.28
CA ILE A 187 -1.16 -11.09 -18.83
C ILE A 187 -0.58 -12.47 -18.50
N GLU A 188 0.15 -12.56 -17.39
CA GLU A 188 0.67 -13.81 -16.84
C GLU A 188 0.68 -13.80 -15.30
N THR A 189 0.73 -14.97 -14.67
CA THR A 189 1.00 -15.12 -13.24
C THR A 189 2.51 -15.15 -13.00
N VAL A 190 3.00 -14.23 -12.16
CA VAL A 190 4.42 -14.12 -11.79
C VAL A 190 4.68 -14.52 -10.34
N GLY A 191 3.65 -14.67 -9.51
CA GLY A 191 3.77 -15.10 -8.12
C GLY A 191 2.49 -15.72 -7.59
N GLY A 192 2.62 -16.59 -6.60
CA GLY A 192 1.50 -17.26 -5.97
C GLY A 192 1.04 -18.55 -6.68
N THR A 193 0.43 -19.45 -5.92
CA THR A 193 -0.20 -20.69 -6.42
C THR A 193 -1.72 -20.63 -6.43
N GLY A 194 -2.31 -19.64 -5.73
CA GLY A 194 -3.74 -19.55 -5.47
C GLY A 194 -4.17 -20.22 -4.17
N GLU A 195 -3.28 -20.93 -3.52
CA GLU A 195 -3.53 -21.55 -2.23
C GLU A 195 -3.33 -20.55 -1.09
N ARG A 196 -4.23 -20.59 -0.12
CA ARG A 196 -4.14 -19.81 1.10
C ARG A 196 -3.35 -20.58 2.16
N LEU A 197 -2.04 -20.67 1.95
CA LEU A 197 -1.10 -21.33 2.85
C LEU A 197 -0.05 -20.33 3.34
N PRO A 198 0.63 -20.63 4.47
CA PRO A 198 1.78 -19.84 4.90
C PRO A 198 2.81 -19.72 3.77
N THR A 199 3.35 -18.52 3.60
CA THR A 199 4.38 -18.25 2.58
C THR A 199 5.75 -18.64 3.16
N PRO A 200 6.46 -19.65 2.58
CA PRO A 200 7.75 -20.06 3.08
C PRO A 200 8.87 -19.05 2.80
N ASP A 201 9.80 -18.90 3.74
CA ASP A 201 11.01 -18.08 3.59
C ASP A 201 12.01 -18.78 2.66
N GLY A 202 12.72 -18.02 1.83
CA GLY A 202 13.75 -18.55 0.92
C GLY A 202 13.21 -19.22 -0.36
N ALA A 203 11.90 -19.22 -0.57
CA ALA A 203 11.29 -19.80 -1.76
C ALA A 203 11.25 -18.82 -2.94
N ARG A 204 11.11 -19.32 -4.17
CA ARG A 204 10.89 -18.46 -5.34
C ARG A 204 9.47 -17.91 -5.36
N LEU A 205 9.29 -16.65 -5.75
CA LEU A 205 7.99 -15.99 -5.84
C LEU A 205 7.00 -16.78 -6.71
N LYS A 206 7.47 -17.26 -7.89
CA LYS A 206 6.67 -18.10 -8.80
C LYS A 206 6.56 -19.53 -8.25
N GLY A 207 5.34 -20.02 -8.13
CA GLY A 207 5.08 -21.38 -7.63
C GLY A 207 5.07 -21.53 -6.10
N THR A 208 5.10 -20.41 -5.36
CA THR A 208 5.03 -20.39 -3.90
C THR A 208 3.68 -19.81 -3.43
N PRO A 209 2.98 -20.42 -2.46
CA PRO A 209 1.77 -19.85 -1.90
C PRO A 209 2.03 -18.46 -1.33
N LEU A 210 1.11 -17.52 -1.58
CA LEU A 210 1.15 -16.17 -1.02
C LEU A 210 -0.09 -15.95 -0.15
N ASN A 211 0.12 -15.77 1.16
CA ASN A 211 -0.99 -15.59 2.10
C ASN A 211 -1.49 -14.14 2.10
N GLY A 212 -2.32 -13.81 1.10
CA GLY A 212 -2.91 -12.48 0.94
C GLY A 212 -1.94 -11.42 0.43
N PRO A 213 -1.44 -11.53 -0.81
CA PRO A 213 -0.54 -10.55 -1.41
C PRO A 213 -1.27 -9.22 -1.62
N ARG A 214 -1.06 -8.27 -0.69
CA ARG A 214 -1.91 -7.08 -0.58
C ARG A 214 -1.35 -5.85 -1.29
N THR A 215 -0.06 -5.56 -1.14
CA THR A 215 0.61 -4.42 -1.76
C THR A 215 2.03 -4.80 -2.12
N ILE A 216 2.46 -4.41 -3.31
CA ILE A 216 3.83 -4.58 -3.79
C ILE A 216 4.41 -3.21 -4.16
N VAL A 217 5.64 -2.96 -3.73
CA VAL A 217 6.43 -1.78 -4.12
C VAL A 217 7.81 -2.21 -4.58
N MET A 218 8.48 -1.38 -5.36
CA MET A 218 9.78 -1.71 -5.94
C MET A 218 10.82 -0.61 -5.65
N ASP A 219 12.02 -1.03 -5.32
CA ASP A 219 13.19 -0.16 -5.19
C ASP A 219 13.87 0.07 -6.56
N HIS A 220 14.79 1.03 -6.60
CA HIS A 220 15.51 1.43 -7.83
C HIS A 220 16.37 0.30 -8.43
N ASP A 221 16.83 -0.65 -7.60
CA ASP A 221 17.61 -1.81 -8.05
C ASP A 221 16.74 -2.98 -8.54
N GLY A 222 15.41 -2.82 -8.54
CA GLY A 222 14.45 -3.84 -8.91
C GLY A 222 14.06 -4.79 -7.78
N THR A 223 14.62 -4.62 -6.57
CA THR A 223 14.16 -5.35 -5.39
C THR A 223 12.72 -4.96 -5.07
N MET A 224 11.86 -5.96 -4.86
CA MET A 224 10.45 -5.72 -4.53
C MET A 224 10.16 -6.02 -3.07
N TYR A 225 9.17 -5.33 -2.51
CA TYR A 225 8.67 -5.55 -1.16
C TYR A 225 7.18 -5.82 -1.23
N LEU A 226 6.75 -6.90 -0.59
CA LEU A 226 5.38 -7.42 -0.65
C LEU A 226 4.78 -7.50 0.74
N ALA A 227 3.65 -6.85 0.96
CA ALA A 227 2.84 -7.06 2.14
C ALA A 227 1.94 -8.29 1.97
N LEU A 228 2.03 -9.22 2.91
CA LEU A 228 1.15 -10.37 3.05
C LEU A 228 0.14 -10.07 4.17
N ARG A 229 -1.06 -9.60 3.81
CA ARG A 229 -2.06 -9.15 4.77
C ARG A 229 -2.47 -10.26 5.73
N GLU A 230 -2.90 -11.40 5.20
CA GLU A 230 -3.33 -12.56 5.97
C GLU A 230 -2.13 -13.32 6.57
N GLY A 231 -0.95 -13.12 5.98
CA GLY A 231 0.31 -13.65 6.50
C GLY A 231 0.94 -12.81 7.61
N ASN A 232 0.39 -11.62 7.93
CA ASN A 232 0.95 -10.69 8.92
C ASN A 232 2.47 -10.50 8.77
N ALA A 233 2.92 -10.34 7.53
CA ALA A 233 4.34 -10.29 7.18
C ALA A 233 4.63 -9.32 6.04
N ILE A 234 5.87 -8.84 6.01
CA ILE A 234 6.45 -8.15 4.86
C ILE A 234 7.58 -9.03 4.32
N CYS A 235 7.58 -9.24 3.01
CA CYS A 235 8.60 -9.99 2.31
C CYS A 235 9.42 -9.07 1.40
N ARG A 236 10.72 -9.34 1.29
CA ARG A 236 11.61 -8.81 0.28
C ARG A 236 11.78 -9.85 -0.82
N ILE A 237 11.69 -9.44 -2.07
CA ILE A 237 11.88 -10.31 -3.24
C ILE A 237 13.12 -9.82 -3.99
N ASP A 238 14.12 -10.67 -4.09
CA ASP A 238 15.38 -10.36 -4.77
C ASP A 238 15.16 -10.20 -6.27
N ALA A 239 15.66 -9.10 -6.83
CA ALA A 239 15.44 -8.73 -8.23
C ALA A 239 16.02 -9.74 -9.23
N LYS A 240 17.12 -10.40 -8.89
CA LYS A 240 17.85 -11.30 -9.82
C LYS A 240 17.34 -12.75 -9.74
N SER A 241 17.20 -13.25 -8.52
CA SER A 241 16.80 -14.64 -8.28
C SER A 241 15.28 -14.84 -8.24
N GLY A 242 14.51 -13.77 -7.95
CA GLY A 242 13.09 -13.87 -7.64
C GLY A 242 12.83 -14.60 -6.33
N THR A 243 13.82 -14.72 -5.45
CA THR A 243 13.70 -15.38 -4.15
C THR A 243 13.03 -14.43 -3.15
N LEU A 244 12.06 -14.95 -2.43
CA LEU A 244 11.29 -14.26 -1.42
C LEU A 244 11.92 -14.51 -0.05
N HIS A 245 12.17 -13.47 0.72
CA HIS A 245 12.66 -13.53 2.09
C HIS A 245 11.75 -12.74 3.02
N HIS A 246 11.42 -13.32 4.16
CA HIS A 246 10.68 -12.61 5.20
C HIS A 246 11.54 -11.45 5.72
N LEU A 247 11.05 -10.23 5.63
CA LEU A 247 11.70 -9.03 6.13
C LEU A 247 11.18 -8.64 7.52
N ALA A 248 9.87 -8.72 7.73
CA ALA A 248 9.22 -8.39 9.00
C ALA A 248 7.99 -9.24 9.23
N GLY A 249 7.63 -9.41 10.50
CA GLY A 249 6.47 -10.15 10.96
C GLY A 249 6.78 -11.62 11.27
N THR A 250 6.22 -12.09 12.38
CA THR A 250 6.29 -13.52 12.79
C THR A 250 5.24 -14.39 12.12
N GLY A 251 4.29 -13.79 11.40
CA GLY A 251 3.07 -14.46 10.92
C GLY A 251 1.91 -14.41 11.91
N GLU A 252 2.18 -14.21 13.19
CA GLU A 252 1.15 -14.03 14.20
C GLU A 252 0.62 -12.59 14.20
N GLN A 253 -0.70 -12.46 14.23
CA GLN A 253 -1.33 -11.15 14.33
C GLN A 253 -1.04 -10.47 15.68
N GLY A 254 -0.67 -9.18 15.65
CA GLY A 254 -0.45 -8.39 16.86
C GLY A 254 0.35 -7.13 16.60
N TYR A 255 0.60 -6.37 17.67
CA TYR A 255 1.38 -5.14 17.65
C TYR A 255 2.47 -5.22 18.72
N SER A 256 3.70 -5.50 18.30
CA SER A 256 4.87 -5.58 19.19
C SER A 256 6.17 -5.51 18.42
N GLY A 257 7.31 -5.42 19.13
CA GLY A 257 8.65 -5.56 18.58
C GLY A 257 9.32 -4.25 18.17
N ASP A 258 8.73 -3.10 18.46
CA ASP A 258 9.36 -1.79 18.18
C ASP A 258 10.71 -1.66 18.91
N GLY A 259 11.70 -1.14 18.19
CA GLY A 259 13.08 -1.03 18.65
C GLY A 259 13.90 -2.32 18.55
N GLY A 260 13.29 -3.41 18.07
CA GLY A 260 13.93 -4.71 17.87
C GLY A 260 13.94 -5.17 16.42
N PRO A 261 14.46 -6.40 16.16
CA PRO A 261 14.50 -6.98 14.85
C PRO A 261 13.10 -7.09 14.22
N ALA A 262 12.91 -6.58 12.99
CA ALA A 262 11.63 -6.57 12.32
C ALA A 262 11.05 -7.99 12.11
N ARG A 263 11.89 -8.99 11.90
CA ARG A 263 11.48 -10.41 11.78
C ARG A 263 10.86 -10.99 13.05
N ALA A 264 11.17 -10.43 14.21
CA ALA A 264 10.61 -10.84 15.51
C ALA A 264 9.38 -10.02 15.92
N ALA A 265 9.00 -9.02 15.16
CA ALA A 265 7.83 -8.18 15.43
C ALA A 265 6.53 -8.90 15.08
N ARG A 266 5.44 -8.58 15.76
CA ARG A 266 4.10 -8.92 15.31
C ARG A 266 3.51 -7.77 14.52
N LEU A 267 2.88 -8.09 13.41
CA LEU A 267 2.13 -7.18 12.56
C LEU A 267 0.65 -7.55 12.57
N ALA A 268 -0.22 -6.61 12.28
CA ALA A 268 -1.66 -6.85 12.24
C ALA A 268 -2.26 -6.37 10.91
N GLY A 269 -2.34 -7.28 9.96
CA GLY A 269 -2.94 -7.03 8.65
C GLY A 269 -2.28 -5.88 7.90
N PRO A 270 -0.95 -5.92 7.62
CA PRO A 270 -0.25 -4.86 6.90
C PRO A 270 -0.83 -4.67 5.50
N LYS A 271 -1.04 -3.41 5.08
CA LYS A 271 -1.67 -3.09 3.79
C LYS A 271 -0.79 -2.21 2.91
N GLY A 272 -0.78 -0.89 3.11
CA GLY A 272 0.01 0.02 2.29
C GLY A 272 1.50 -0.09 2.56
N LEU A 273 2.31 0.02 1.52
CA LEU A 273 3.77 0.10 1.59
C LEU A 273 4.29 1.30 0.81
N THR A 274 5.40 1.87 1.26
CA THR A 274 6.19 2.82 0.49
C THR A 274 7.66 2.75 0.89
N LEU A 275 8.54 3.18 -0.01
CA LEU A 275 9.98 3.20 0.21
C LEU A 275 10.48 4.64 0.34
N ALA A 276 11.25 4.93 1.35
CA ALA A 276 11.97 6.19 1.50
C ALA A 276 13.16 6.04 2.46
N ARG A 277 14.20 6.84 2.26
CA ARG A 277 15.31 6.97 3.20
C ARG A 277 15.86 5.61 3.69
N ARG A 278 16.09 4.66 2.77
CA ARG A 278 16.54 3.29 3.05
C ARG A 278 15.65 2.57 4.09
N GLY A 279 14.36 2.75 3.98
CA GLY A 279 13.38 2.10 4.84
C GLY A 279 12.11 1.74 4.09
N VAL A 280 11.45 0.67 4.56
CA VAL A 280 10.10 0.30 4.18
C VAL A 280 9.15 0.85 5.22
N TYR A 281 8.25 1.73 4.80
CA TYR A 281 7.14 2.19 5.63
C TYR A 281 5.90 1.38 5.31
N LEU A 282 5.19 0.97 6.34
CA LEU A 282 3.99 0.15 6.21
C LEU A 282 2.83 0.70 7.04
N ALA A 283 1.64 0.66 6.46
CA ALA A 283 0.41 0.81 7.21
C ALA A 283 0.08 -0.52 7.89
N ASP A 284 0.38 -0.61 9.20
CA ASP A 284 0.03 -1.76 10.05
C ASP A 284 -1.41 -1.55 10.53
N THR A 285 -2.35 -1.87 9.62
CA THR A 285 -3.71 -1.32 9.59
C THR A 285 -4.52 -1.64 10.84
N GLU A 286 -4.51 -2.90 11.27
CA GLU A 286 -5.30 -3.33 12.42
C GLU A 286 -4.60 -2.97 13.75
N SER A 287 -3.32 -2.55 13.69
CA SER A 287 -2.58 -1.93 14.80
C SER A 287 -2.77 -0.41 14.85
N HIS A 288 -3.47 0.20 13.90
CA HIS A 288 -3.70 1.64 13.84
C HIS A 288 -2.42 2.48 13.85
N THR A 289 -1.36 1.99 13.17
CA THR A 289 -0.04 2.62 13.13
C THR A 289 0.57 2.64 11.74
N ILE A 290 1.52 3.56 11.55
CA ILE A 290 2.51 3.50 10.47
C ILE A 290 3.83 3.12 11.10
N ARG A 291 4.44 2.05 10.60
CA ARG A 291 5.71 1.53 11.09
C ARG A 291 6.78 1.65 10.00
N ARG A 292 8.04 1.75 10.40
CA ARG A 292 9.21 1.79 9.52
C ARG A 292 10.13 0.62 9.83
N ILE A 293 10.53 -0.08 8.80
CA ILE A 293 11.61 -1.07 8.84
C ILE A 293 12.84 -0.39 8.23
N ASP A 294 13.89 -0.25 9.03
CA ASP A 294 15.18 0.24 8.57
C ASP A 294 15.92 -0.87 7.83
N LEU A 295 16.26 -0.65 6.56
CA LEU A 295 16.86 -1.70 5.71
C LEU A 295 18.33 -1.95 6.01
N ASP A 296 19.02 -1.04 6.70
CA ASP A 296 20.43 -1.20 7.08
C ASP A 296 20.56 -2.00 8.39
N SER A 297 19.73 -1.67 9.38
CA SER A 297 19.79 -2.31 10.72
C SER A 297 18.81 -3.48 10.88
N GLY A 298 17.77 -3.58 10.04
CA GLY A 298 16.69 -4.55 10.18
C GLY A 298 15.75 -4.27 11.36
N ILE A 299 15.81 -3.06 11.95
CA ILE A 299 15.00 -2.69 13.11
C ILE A 299 13.66 -2.10 12.65
N ILE A 300 12.58 -2.47 13.35
CA ILE A 300 11.25 -1.89 13.13
C ILE A 300 10.91 -0.88 14.23
N THR A 301 10.23 0.20 13.84
CA THR A 301 9.76 1.25 14.79
C THR A 301 8.41 1.81 14.32
N THR A 302 7.57 2.22 15.26
CA THR A 302 6.39 3.03 14.97
C THR A 302 6.81 4.47 14.72
N VAL A 303 6.33 5.07 13.63
CA VAL A 303 6.61 6.46 13.26
C VAL A 303 5.39 7.37 13.35
N LEU A 304 4.18 6.78 13.32
CA LEU A 304 2.92 7.49 13.49
C LEU A 304 1.86 6.53 14.04
N GLY A 305 1.10 6.97 15.01
CA GLY A 305 0.06 6.20 15.66
C GLY A 305 0.43 5.73 17.06
N THR A 306 -0.57 5.44 17.88
CA THR A 306 -0.42 5.00 19.27
C THR A 306 -0.66 3.51 19.50
N GLY A 307 -1.09 2.77 18.47
CA GLY A 307 -1.60 1.40 18.62
C GLY A 307 -3.07 1.34 19.08
N VAL A 308 -3.68 2.48 19.37
CA VAL A 308 -5.10 2.57 19.80
C VAL A 308 -5.91 3.28 18.72
N ARG A 309 -7.03 2.69 18.34
CA ARG A 309 -7.96 3.28 17.36
C ARG A 309 -8.49 4.63 17.85
N GLY A 310 -8.50 5.63 16.97
CA GLY A 310 -9.04 6.95 17.26
C GLY A 310 -8.70 7.98 16.19
N ASP A 311 -8.89 9.27 16.51
CA ASP A 311 -8.64 10.40 15.61
C ASP A 311 -7.86 11.50 16.36
N GLY A 312 -6.57 11.67 16.03
CA GLY A 312 -5.70 12.67 16.69
C GLY A 312 -5.31 12.36 18.14
N PRO A 313 -4.79 13.32 18.90
CA PRO A 313 -4.54 14.71 18.52
C PRO A 313 -3.33 14.91 17.60
N GLU A 314 -3.23 16.10 17.01
CA GLU A 314 -2.04 16.60 16.31
C GLU A 314 -1.34 17.65 17.22
N PRO A 315 -0.03 17.98 17.07
CA PRO A 315 0.85 17.57 15.96
C PRO A 315 1.81 16.40 16.27
N ASP A 316 1.84 15.85 17.50
CA ASP A 316 2.80 14.80 17.87
C ASP A 316 2.41 13.47 17.19
N PRO A 317 3.26 12.92 16.31
CA PRO A 317 2.92 11.70 15.57
C PRO A 317 2.77 10.46 16.47
N LEU A 318 3.48 10.40 17.60
CA LEU A 318 3.40 9.26 18.52
C LEU A 318 2.26 9.39 19.55
N GLN A 319 1.58 10.54 19.60
CA GLN A 319 0.34 10.73 20.36
C GLN A 319 -0.89 10.75 19.46
N CYS A 320 -0.71 10.86 18.15
CA CYS A 320 -1.81 10.90 17.18
C CYS A 320 -2.40 9.53 16.98
N LYS A 321 -3.61 9.29 17.43
CA LYS A 321 -4.36 8.07 17.13
C LYS A 321 -4.79 8.06 15.67
N LEU A 322 -4.74 6.89 15.05
CA LEU A 322 -5.23 6.61 13.71
C LEU A 322 -6.42 5.63 13.76
N SER A 323 -7.19 5.57 12.69
CA SER A 323 -8.27 4.61 12.56
C SER A 323 -8.12 3.80 11.26
N ARG A 324 -7.51 2.62 11.38
CA ARG A 324 -7.24 1.68 10.28
C ARG A 324 -6.63 2.35 9.05
N PRO A 325 -5.40 2.90 9.14
CA PRO A 325 -4.72 3.48 7.99
C PRO A 325 -4.51 2.41 6.91
N HIS A 326 -4.81 2.74 5.65
CA HIS A 326 -4.66 1.79 4.53
C HIS A 326 -3.54 2.17 3.58
N GLY A 327 -3.48 3.42 3.15
CA GLY A 327 -2.46 3.92 2.22
C GLY A 327 -1.35 4.67 2.93
N VAL A 328 -0.12 4.49 2.47
CA VAL A 328 1.04 5.30 2.84
C VAL A 328 1.87 5.58 1.59
N PHE A 329 2.29 6.83 1.42
CA PHE A 329 3.12 7.27 0.30
C PHE A 329 4.19 8.23 0.81
N ALA A 330 5.43 8.06 0.34
CA ALA A 330 6.53 8.97 0.66
C ALA A 330 6.88 9.82 -0.56
N ASP A 331 7.04 11.14 -0.36
CA ASP A 331 7.59 12.01 -1.39
C ASP A 331 9.13 12.02 -1.39
N ALA A 332 9.72 12.69 -2.38
CA ALA A 332 11.17 12.81 -2.52
C ALA A 332 11.85 13.54 -1.33
N ASN A 333 11.12 14.37 -0.58
CA ASN A 333 11.60 15.03 0.61
C ASN A 333 11.53 14.11 1.84
N GLY A 334 10.86 12.96 1.70
CA GLY A 334 10.62 11.98 2.76
C GLY A 334 9.49 12.37 3.69
N ASN A 335 8.57 13.25 3.29
CA ASN A 335 7.29 13.40 3.95
C ASN A 335 6.43 12.16 3.67
N LEU A 336 5.68 11.70 4.68
CA LEU A 336 4.77 10.58 4.53
C LEU A 336 3.33 11.07 4.48
N TYR A 337 2.65 10.70 3.43
CA TYR A 337 1.21 10.92 3.26
C TYR A 337 0.48 9.65 3.67
N VAL A 338 -0.51 9.76 4.53
CA VAL A 338 -1.20 8.62 5.16
C VAL A 338 -2.70 8.76 4.93
N ALA A 339 -3.29 7.76 4.30
CA ALA A 339 -4.74 7.61 4.26
C ALA A 339 -5.20 6.99 5.59
N ASP A 340 -5.62 7.85 6.52
CA ASP A 340 -6.21 7.48 7.80
C ASP A 340 -7.71 7.20 7.56
N SER A 341 -7.96 6.01 7.01
CA SER A 341 -9.15 5.69 6.23
C SER A 341 -10.45 5.83 7.02
N GLU A 342 -10.54 5.20 8.19
CA GLU A 342 -11.76 5.25 9.01
C GLU A 342 -11.83 6.49 9.91
N SER A 343 -10.78 7.32 9.94
CA SER A 343 -10.85 8.71 10.40
C SER A 343 -11.30 9.66 9.30
N HIS A 344 -11.56 9.18 8.08
CA HIS A 344 -11.96 10.00 6.93
C HIS A 344 -11.02 11.21 6.74
N ARG A 345 -9.68 10.94 6.77
CA ARG A 345 -8.64 11.95 6.64
C ARG A 345 -7.49 11.46 5.78
N ILE A 346 -6.83 12.40 5.15
CA ILE A 346 -5.47 12.20 4.66
C ILE A 346 -4.56 13.10 5.48
N ARG A 347 -3.54 12.49 6.09
CA ARG A 347 -2.57 13.20 6.93
C ARG A 347 -1.20 13.27 6.25
N VAL A 348 -0.39 14.23 6.66
CA VAL A 348 1.03 14.29 6.32
C VAL A 348 1.89 14.30 7.58
N LEU A 349 2.90 13.43 7.60
CA LEU A 349 3.98 13.44 8.58
C LEU A 349 5.18 14.09 7.90
N THR A 350 5.59 15.25 8.43
CA THR A 350 6.80 15.96 8.02
C THR A 350 7.90 15.75 9.05
N ALA A 351 9.18 15.71 8.61
CA ALA A 351 10.34 15.47 9.48
C ALA A 351 11.26 16.68 9.51
#